data_8108ca76bdc62e219c438dce2ae57d61
#
_entry.id   8108ca76bdc62e219c438dce2ae57d61
#
_cell.length_a   1.000
_cell.length_b   1.000
_cell.length_c   1.000
_cell.angle_alpha   90.00
_cell.angle_beta   90.00
_cell.angle_gamma   90.00
#
_symmetry.space_group_name_H-M   'P 1'
#
loop_
_entity.id
_entity.type
_entity.pdbx_description
1 polymer ?
#
loop_
_entity_poly.entity_id
_entity_poly.type
_entity_poly.pdbx_seq_one_letter_code
_entity_poly.pdbx_strand_id
1 'polypeptide(L)'
;QSEAIQQANRADSLQSHYAQEQMNIRRKMISESLQNELLSTRLKSQKVEAEQARLIQYILTGIIILLMAILTGGYLWWRNHRRRLRQLFDLLISHHAAWLLIHDPLPLISRPQIKLPDHSEANTEVATKADNLLYQRILSVMKEQKPFLNPNLDLVTLSRLVGTNRTQLSTILNRQTGMNFSRWLAEYRVHHLLSLVALHPDSDITALASESGFTSRTSFFRQFRQVTGLTPNQYKNVRKETGK
;
A
#
# COMPACT_ATOMS: atom_id res chain seq x y z
N GLN A 1 87.30 7.25 81.08
CA GLN A 1 86.17 8.13 80.63
C GLN A 1 86.04 8.25 79.06
N SER A 2 87.14 8.17 78.34
CA SER A 2 87.15 8.25 76.88
C SER A 2 86.49 7.07 76.15
N GLU A 3 86.67 5.84 76.64
CA GLU A 3 86.14 4.64 76.04
C GLU A 3 84.59 4.51 76.26
N ALA A 4 84.09 4.92 77.38
CA ALA A 4 82.64 4.94 77.65
C ALA A 4 81.89 5.93 76.73
N ILE A 5 82.50 7.11 76.45
CA ILE A 5 81.89 8.07 75.55
C ILE A 5 81.94 7.55 74.12
N GLN A 6 83.00 6.82 73.74
CA GLN A 6 83.07 6.25 72.35
C GLN A 6 82.12 5.08 72.21
N GLN A 7 81.89 4.26 73.21
CA GLN A 7 80.85 3.23 73.19
C GLN A 7 79.42 3.80 73.16
N ALA A 8 79.16 4.88 73.90
CA ALA A 8 77.83 5.55 73.87
C ALA A 8 77.56 6.17 72.47
N ASN A 9 78.61 6.83 71.90
CA ASN A 9 78.49 7.40 70.52
C ASN A 9 78.28 6.30 69.43
N ARG A 10 78.88 5.13 69.55
CA ARG A 10 78.64 3.97 68.71
C ARG A 10 77.23 3.39 68.86
N ALA A 11 76.76 3.28 70.11
CA ALA A 11 75.40 2.81 70.39
C ALA A 11 74.36 3.79 69.77
N ASP A 12 74.59 5.08 69.91
CA ASP A 12 73.67 6.12 69.37
C ASP A 12 73.63 6.13 67.83
N SER A 13 74.83 5.96 67.18
CA SER A 13 74.94 5.85 65.76
C SER A 13 74.24 4.56 65.20
N LEU A 14 74.41 3.45 65.88
CA LEU A 14 73.71 2.20 65.54
C LEU A 14 72.18 2.32 65.74
N GLN A 15 71.71 2.93 66.80
CA GLN A 15 70.28 3.16 67.01
C GLN A 15 69.67 4.11 65.99
N SER A 16 70.42 5.16 65.63
CA SER A 16 69.93 6.04 64.56
C SER A 16 69.89 5.34 63.19
N HIS A 17 70.85 4.51 62.87
CA HIS A 17 70.84 3.71 61.65
C HIS A 17 69.68 2.69 61.61
N TYR A 18 69.37 1.97 62.65
CA TYR A 18 68.26 1.07 62.78
C TYR A 18 66.91 1.83 62.66
N ALA A 19 66.78 2.99 63.28
CA ALA A 19 65.61 3.83 63.17
C ALA A 19 65.36 4.32 61.71
N GLN A 20 66.44 4.66 61.01
CA GLN A 20 66.39 5.09 59.63
C GLN A 20 66.02 3.95 58.67
N GLU A 21 66.56 2.77 58.91
CA GLU A 21 66.25 1.56 58.16
C GLU A 21 64.76 1.16 58.34
N GLN A 22 64.27 1.17 59.56
CA GLN A 22 62.84 0.93 59.90
C GLN A 22 61.92 1.96 59.18
N MET A 23 62.34 3.21 59.16
CA MET A 23 61.59 4.25 58.43
C MET A 23 61.57 4.00 56.93
N ASN A 24 62.65 3.58 56.35
CA ASN A 24 62.74 3.27 54.91
C ASN A 24 61.91 2.05 54.53
N ILE A 25 61.93 1.00 55.37
CA ILE A 25 61.04 -0.16 55.19
C ILE A 25 59.57 0.23 55.28
N ARG A 26 59.18 1.04 56.26
CA ARG A 26 57.83 1.55 56.40
C ARG A 26 57.41 2.38 55.16
N ARG A 27 58.27 3.29 54.69
CA ARG A 27 57.99 4.08 53.48
C ARG A 27 57.78 3.19 52.27
N LYS A 28 58.62 2.15 52.10
CA LYS A 28 58.49 1.20 51.03
C LYS A 28 57.16 0.43 51.10
N MET A 29 56.79 -0.09 52.27
CA MET A 29 55.52 -0.79 52.46
C MET A 29 54.30 0.10 52.21
N ILE A 30 54.33 1.36 52.65
CA ILE A 30 53.23 2.34 52.38
C ILE A 30 53.17 2.65 50.88
N SER A 31 54.30 2.84 50.19
CA SER A 31 54.28 3.10 48.77
C SER A 31 53.76 1.91 47.96
N GLU A 32 54.10 0.68 48.32
CA GLU A 32 53.60 -0.54 47.69
C GLU A 32 52.10 -0.75 47.96
N SER A 33 51.63 -0.48 49.19
CA SER A 33 50.20 -0.57 49.48
C SER A 33 49.37 0.46 48.73
N LEU A 34 49.85 1.70 48.65
CA LEU A 34 49.22 2.78 47.84
C LEU A 34 49.21 2.44 46.35
N GLN A 35 50.28 1.89 45.81
CA GLN A 35 50.39 1.49 44.44
C GLN A 35 49.42 0.33 44.11
N ASN A 36 49.30 -0.62 44.99
CA ASN A 36 48.31 -1.73 44.85
C ASN A 36 46.87 -1.25 44.94
N GLU A 37 46.57 -0.30 45.81
CA GLU A 37 45.22 0.31 45.90
C GLU A 37 44.88 1.09 44.66
N LEU A 38 45.82 1.89 44.15
CA LEU A 38 45.66 2.65 42.88
C LEU A 38 45.46 1.71 41.68
N LEU A 39 46.23 0.60 41.64
CA LEU A 39 46.08 -0.39 40.57
C LEU A 39 44.71 -1.10 40.65
N SER A 40 44.24 -1.45 41.86
CA SER A 40 42.94 -2.07 42.06
C SER A 40 41.77 -1.17 41.66
N THR A 41 41.87 0.15 41.94
CA THR A 41 40.85 1.13 41.57
C THR A 41 40.84 1.34 40.06
N ARG A 42 41.99 1.41 39.38
CA ARG A 42 42.07 1.47 37.90
C ARG A 42 41.48 0.23 37.24
N LEU A 43 41.76 -0.98 37.77
CA LEU A 43 41.17 -2.21 37.22
C LEU A 43 39.64 -2.27 37.43
N LYS A 44 39.14 -1.73 38.53
CA LYS A 44 37.67 -1.62 38.75
C LYS A 44 37.03 -0.65 37.77
N SER A 45 37.61 0.54 37.57
CA SER A 45 37.09 1.51 36.59
C SER A 45 37.08 0.97 35.16
N GLN A 46 38.16 0.31 34.75
CA GLN A 46 38.24 -0.31 33.43
C GLN A 46 37.17 -1.42 33.19
N LYS A 47 36.90 -2.21 34.24
CA LYS A 47 35.83 -3.23 34.15
C LYS A 47 34.44 -2.60 33.97
N VAL A 48 34.15 -1.54 34.74
CA VAL A 48 32.87 -0.83 34.63
C VAL A 48 32.72 -0.18 33.25
N GLU A 49 33.77 0.46 32.76
CA GLU A 49 33.74 1.03 31.39
C GLU A 49 33.53 -0.04 30.31
N ALA A 50 34.18 -1.19 30.43
CA ALA A 50 34.03 -2.29 29.50
C ALA A 50 32.61 -2.91 29.55
N GLU A 51 31.99 -3.00 30.72
CA GLU A 51 30.58 -3.44 30.84
C GLU A 51 29.61 -2.44 30.25
N GLN A 52 29.81 -1.15 30.51
CA GLN A 52 28.99 -0.10 29.89
C GLN A 52 29.11 -0.09 28.35
N ALA A 53 30.33 -0.23 27.82
CA ALA A 53 30.57 -0.33 26.39
C ALA A 53 29.83 -1.53 25.75
N ARG A 54 29.83 -2.68 26.42
CA ARG A 54 29.07 -3.87 25.98
C ARG A 54 27.57 -3.62 25.96
N LEU A 55 27.02 -3.00 27.00
CA LEU A 55 25.60 -2.67 27.06
C LEU A 55 25.18 -1.73 25.93
N ILE A 56 25.98 -0.68 25.67
CA ILE A 56 25.74 0.25 24.56
C ILE A 56 25.79 -0.51 23.23
N GLN A 57 26.75 -1.41 23.06
CA GLN A 57 26.86 -2.23 21.84
C GLN A 57 25.62 -3.12 21.64
N TYR A 58 25.10 -3.77 22.69
CA TYR A 58 23.87 -4.57 22.61
C TYR A 58 22.65 -3.72 22.27
N ILE A 59 22.52 -2.52 22.83
CA ILE A 59 21.43 -1.60 22.51
C ILE A 59 21.50 -1.18 21.04
N LEU A 60 22.67 -0.79 20.56
CA LEU A 60 22.88 -0.40 19.16
C LEU A 60 22.57 -1.54 18.18
N THR A 61 23.05 -2.76 18.47
CA THR A 61 22.73 -3.92 17.62
C THR A 61 21.23 -4.23 17.63
N GLY A 62 20.56 -4.11 18.77
CA GLY A 62 19.10 -4.26 18.86
C GLY A 62 18.33 -3.24 18.03
N ILE A 63 18.77 -1.97 18.05
CA ILE A 63 18.18 -0.90 17.23
C ILE A 63 18.36 -1.20 15.74
N ILE A 64 19.56 -1.63 15.33
CA ILE A 64 19.84 -1.97 13.91
C ILE A 64 18.94 -3.12 13.44
N ILE A 65 18.80 -4.18 14.24
CA ILE A 65 17.91 -5.31 13.91
C ILE A 65 16.46 -4.84 13.78
N LEU A 66 15.98 -3.99 14.68
CA LEU A 66 14.63 -3.44 14.63
C LEU A 66 14.41 -2.60 13.37
N LEU A 67 15.35 -1.74 13.01
CA LEU A 67 15.27 -0.93 11.79
C LEU A 67 15.24 -1.82 10.54
N MET A 68 16.07 -2.86 10.48
CA MET A 68 16.05 -3.82 9.38
C MET A 68 14.72 -4.56 9.28
N ALA A 69 14.11 -4.93 10.40
CA ALA A 69 12.79 -5.57 10.43
C ALA A 69 11.68 -4.63 9.90
N ILE A 70 11.72 -3.34 10.27
CA ILE A 70 10.77 -2.33 9.76
C ILE A 70 10.95 -2.12 8.26
N LEU A 71 12.18 -1.99 7.78
CA LEU A 71 12.47 -1.80 6.35
C LEU A 71 12.04 -3.00 5.51
N THR A 72 12.35 -4.22 5.97
CA THR A 72 11.96 -5.44 5.26
C THR A 72 10.44 -5.64 5.28
N GLY A 73 9.78 -5.40 6.41
CA GLY A 73 8.32 -5.46 6.53
C GLY A 73 7.63 -4.43 5.62
N GLY A 74 8.10 -3.19 5.63
CA GLY A 74 7.62 -2.12 4.75
C GLY A 74 7.81 -2.45 3.26
N TYR A 75 8.98 -2.97 2.89
CA TYR A 75 9.25 -3.41 1.51
C TYR A 75 8.33 -4.55 1.07
N LEU A 76 8.13 -5.58 1.90
CA LEU A 76 7.24 -6.71 1.59
C LEU A 76 5.79 -6.27 1.47
N TRP A 77 5.33 -5.40 2.38
CA TRP A 77 3.98 -4.82 2.31
C TRP A 77 3.79 -4.01 1.02
N TRP A 78 4.74 -3.12 0.67
CA TRP A 78 4.71 -2.32 -0.54
C TRP A 78 4.72 -3.18 -1.82
N ARG A 79 5.58 -4.21 -1.87
CA ARG A 79 5.65 -5.17 -2.98
C ARG A 79 4.32 -5.92 -3.16
N ASN A 80 3.72 -6.38 -2.06
CA ASN A 80 2.44 -7.08 -2.10
C ASN A 80 1.28 -6.15 -2.52
N HIS A 81 1.27 -4.90 -2.03
CA HIS A 81 0.30 -3.89 -2.43
C HIS A 81 0.37 -3.59 -3.93
N ARG A 82 1.56 -3.42 -4.49
CA ARG A 82 1.75 -3.23 -5.94
C ARG A 82 1.27 -4.43 -6.77
N ARG A 83 1.50 -5.65 -6.31
CA ARG A 83 1.02 -6.85 -7.01
C ARG A 83 -0.49 -6.88 -7.11
N ARG A 84 -1.21 -6.56 -6.03
CA ARG A 84 -2.68 -6.48 -6.03
C ARG A 84 -3.21 -5.45 -7.01
N LEU A 85 -2.58 -4.28 -7.07
CA LEU A 85 -2.99 -3.23 -8.03
C LEU A 85 -2.82 -3.68 -9.49
N ARG A 86 -1.72 -4.36 -9.81
CA ARG A 86 -1.51 -4.91 -11.16
C ARG A 86 -2.53 -5.98 -11.53
N GLN A 87 -2.85 -6.89 -10.62
CA GLN A 87 -3.88 -7.91 -10.84
C GLN A 87 -5.26 -7.28 -11.12
N LEU A 88 -5.64 -6.26 -10.35
CA LEU A 88 -6.89 -5.52 -10.60
C LEU A 88 -6.87 -4.81 -11.95
N PHE A 89 -5.74 -4.25 -12.35
CA PHE A 89 -5.58 -3.61 -13.65
C PHE A 89 -5.71 -4.61 -14.79
N ASP A 90 -5.05 -5.76 -14.73
CA ASP A 90 -5.13 -6.81 -15.76
C ASP A 90 -6.56 -7.37 -15.87
N LEU A 91 -7.23 -7.59 -14.73
CA LEU A 91 -8.65 -7.95 -14.68
C LEU A 91 -9.54 -6.90 -15.33
N LEU A 92 -9.29 -5.61 -15.05
CA LEU A 92 -10.03 -4.51 -15.65
C LEU A 92 -9.87 -4.48 -17.17
N ILE A 93 -8.66 -4.62 -17.68
CA ILE A 93 -8.40 -4.62 -19.13
C ILE A 93 -9.11 -5.80 -19.81
N SER A 94 -9.05 -7.00 -19.22
CA SER A 94 -9.77 -8.17 -19.76
C SER A 94 -11.29 -7.99 -19.71
N HIS A 95 -11.82 -7.46 -18.63
CA HIS A 95 -13.25 -7.15 -18.49
C HIS A 95 -13.69 -6.06 -19.47
N HIS A 96 -12.88 -5.01 -19.66
CA HIS A 96 -13.16 -3.97 -20.63
C HIS A 96 -13.18 -4.52 -22.05
N ALA A 97 -12.23 -5.36 -22.43
CA ALA A 97 -12.22 -6.02 -23.75
C ALA A 97 -13.47 -6.90 -23.95
N ALA A 98 -13.86 -7.69 -22.95
CA ALA A 98 -15.08 -8.49 -23.01
C ALA A 98 -16.34 -7.62 -23.09
N TRP A 99 -16.39 -6.51 -22.35
CA TRP A 99 -17.49 -5.56 -22.39
C TRP A 99 -17.66 -4.93 -23.80
N LEU A 100 -16.57 -4.53 -24.44
CA LEU A 100 -16.57 -4.02 -25.82
C LEU A 100 -17.11 -5.05 -26.81
N LEU A 101 -16.74 -6.32 -26.68
CA LEU A 101 -17.25 -7.38 -27.52
C LEU A 101 -18.77 -7.60 -27.40
N ILE A 102 -19.33 -7.36 -26.23
CA ILE A 102 -20.78 -7.51 -25.97
C ILE A 102 -21.56 -6.28 -26.42
N HIS A 103 -21.05 -5.08 -26.12
CA HIS A 103 -21.80 -3.83 -26.28
C HIS A 103 -21.44 -3.05 -27.55
N ASP A 104 -20.23 -3.30 -28.12
CA ASP A 104 -19.78 -2.75 -29.38
C ASP A 104 -19.16 -3.85 -30.27
N PRO A 105 -19.92 -4.86 -30.69
CA PRO A 105 -19.41 -5.87 -31.58
C PRO A 105 -19.00 -5.21 -32.89
N LEU A 106 -17.71 -5.27 -33.22
CA LEU A 106 -17.23 -5.09 -34.59
C LEU A 106 -18.10 -5.94 -35.52
N PRO A 107 -18.47 -5.44 -36.71
CA PRO A 107 -19.34 -6.18 -37.61
C PRO A 107 -18.58 -7.36 -38.19
N LEU A 108 -18.62 -8.49 -37.53
CA LEU A 108 -18.26 -9.77 -38.13
C LEU A 108 -18.63 -10.95 -37.20
N ILE A 109 -19.39 -11.87 -37.86
CA ILE A 109 -19.63 -13.28 -37.52
C ILE A 109 -20.85 -13.55 -36.63
N SER A 110 -21.84 -14.14 -37.31
CA SER A 110 -23.02 -14.79 -36.78
C SER A 110 -22.77 -15.53 -35.48
N ARG A 111 -23.40 -15.08 -34.40
CA ARG A 111 -23.46 -15.85 -33.14
C ARG A 111 -24.09 -17.22 -33.40
N PRO A 112 -23.49 -18.33 -32.96
CA PRO A 112 -24.25 -19.59 -32.79
C PRO A 112 -25.33 -19.33 -31.77
N GLN A 113 -26.57 -19.58 -32.16
CA GLN A 113 -27.70 -19.59 -31.23
C GLN A 113 -27.50 -20.73 -30.23
N ILE A 114 -27.12 -20.40 -29.00
CA ILE A 114 -27.18 -21.35 -27.90
C ILE A 114 -28.67 -21.54 -27.59
N LYS A 115 -29.24 -22.67 -28.06
CA LYS A 115 -30.56 -23.14 -27.64
C LYS A 115 -30.48 -23.48 -26.15
N LEU A 116 -31.15 -22.69 -25.32
CA LEU A 116 -31.49 -23.13 -23.95
C LEU A 116 -32.62 -24.14 -24.03
N PRO A 117 -32.64 -25.18 -23.19
CA PRO A 117 -33.67 -26.18 -23.20
C PRO A 117 -35.01 -25.61 -22.67
N ASP A 118 -36.04 -25.99 -23.37
CA ASP A 118 -37.46 -25.77 -23.17
C ASP A 118 -37.94 -26.34 -21.83
N HIS A 119 -38.56 -25.51 -20.97
CA HIS A 119 -39.60 -25.97 -20.04
C HIS A 119 -40.60 -24.85 -19.66
N SER A 120 -41.79 -25.00 -20.22
CA SER A 120 -43.15 -24.68 -19.74
C SER A 120 -43.46 -23.33 -19.07
N GLU A 121 -44.38 -22.67 -19.69
CA GLU A 121 -45.57 -21.92 -19.25
C GLU A 121 -45.84 -20.69 -20.13
N ALA A 122 -46.77 -20.75 -21.00
CA ALA A 122 -47.04 -19.84 -22.11
C ALA A 122 -47.24 -18.35 -21.74
N ASN A 123 -47.63 -18.02 -20.50
CA ASN A 123 -47.78 -16.63 -20.04
C ASN A 123 -46.49 -15.99 -19.54
N THR A 124 -45.55 -16.78 -19.04
CA THR A 124 -44.24 -16.31 -18.58
C THR A 124 -43.28 -16.09 -19.77
N GLU A 125 -43.43 -16.88 -20.81
CA GLU A 125 -42.61 -16.77 -22.05
C GLU A 125 -42.89 -15.47 -22.82
N VAL A 126 -44.14 -15.05 -22.95
CA VAL A 126 -44.51 -13.82 -23.66
C VAL A 126 -43.97 -12.57 -22.94
N ALA A 127 -44.09 -12.52 -21.61
CA ALA A 127 -43.55 -11.43 -20.79
C ALA A 127 -42.00 -11.40 -20.85
N THR A 128 -41.35 -12.54 -20.78
CA THR A 128 -39.88 -12.66 -20.88
C THR A 128 -39.37 -12.26 -22.25
N LYS A 129 -40.12 -12.59 -23.33
CA LYS A 129 -39.77 -12.21 -24.70
C LYS A 129 -39.92 -10.71 -24.93
N ALA A 130 -40.97 -10.10 -24.39
CA ALA A 130 -41.20 -8.65 -24.47
C ALA A 130 -40.10 -7.87 -23.68
N ASP A 131 -39.76 -8.34 -22.49
CA ASP A 131 -38.65 -7.76 -21.67
C ASP A 131 -37.32 -7.85 -22.38
N ASN A 132 -37.00 -8.99 -23.01
CA ASN A 132 -35.78 -9.17 -23.78
C ASN A 132 -35.71 -8.24 -25.01
N LEU A 133 -36.84 -8.07 -25.74
CA LEU A 133 -36.92 -7.14 -26.88
C LEU A 133 -36.70 -5.69 -26.42
N LEU A 134 -37.32 -5.29 -25.32
CA LEU A 134 -37.15 -3.94 -24.77
C LEU A 134 -35.69 -3.73 -24.29
N TYR A 135 -35.09 -4.72 -23.68
CA TYR A 135 -33.66 -4.64 -23.27
C TYR A 135 -32.74 -4.50 -24.49
N GLN A 136 -32.94 -5.26 -25.55
CA GLN A 136 -32.20 -5.11 -26.80
C GLN A 136 -32.36 -3.69 -27.41
N ARG A 137 -33.57 -3.13 -27.35
CA ARG A 137 -33.82 -1.74 -27.78
C ARG A 137 -33.05 -0.73 -26.91
N ILE A 138 -32.98 -0.94 -25.59
CA ILE A 138 -32.16 -0.11 -24.70
C ILE A 138 -30.69 -0.15 -25.13
N LEU A 139 -30.13 -1.34 -25.37
CA LEU A 139 -28.75 -1.51 -25.82
C LEU A 139 -28.48 -0.85 -27.17
N SER A 140 -29.42 -0.97 -28.14
CA SER A 140 -29.32 -0.30 -29.45
C SER A 140 -29.28 1.21 -29.31
N VAL A 141 -30.18 1.81 -28.52
CA VAL A 141 -30.17 3.26 -28.26
C VAL A 141 -28.87 3.70 -27.58
N MET A 142 -28.41 2.96 -26.60
CA MET A 142 -27.13 3.28 -25.92
C MET A 142 -25.94 3.21 -26.86
N LYS A 143 -25.92 2.28 -27.80
CA LYS A 143 -24.86 2.11 -28.79
C LYS A 143 -24.90 3.19 -29.86
N GLU A 144 -26.07 3.41 -30.49
CA GLU A 144 -26.21 4.26 -31.70
C GLU A 144 -26.22 5.74 -31.34
N GLN A 145 -27.00 6.12 -30.29
CA GLN A 145 -27.18 7.53 -29.94
C GLN A 145 -26.22 7.99 -28.83
N LYS A 146 -25.56 7.04 -28.13
CA LYS A 146 -24.63 7.30 -27.02
C LYS A 146 -25.17 8.32 -26.00
N PRO A 147 -26.42 8.18 -25.53
CA PRO A 147 -27.02 9.16 -24.63
C PRO A 147 -26.27 9.28 -23.31
N PHE A 148 -25.46 8.28 -22.93
CA PHE A 148 -24.62 8.29 -21.73
C PHE A 148 -23.58 9.41 -21.72
N LEU A 149 -23.25 9.99 -22.89
CA LEU A 149 -22.36 11.15 -23.00
C LEU A 149 -23.04 12.44 -22.52
N ASN A 150 -24.38 12.47 -22.53
CA ASN A 150 -25.10 13.60 -21.94
C ASN A 150 -24.96 13.56 -20.41
N PRO A 151 -24.33 14.59 -19.80
CA PRO A 151 -24.15 14.63 -18.34
C PRO A 151 -25.44 14.63 -17.55
N ASN A 152 -26.53 15.15 -18.13
CA ASN A 152 -27.86 15.28 -17.52
C ASN A 152 -28.78 14.08 -17.83
N LEU A 153 -28.27 12.99 -18.40
CA LEU A 153 -29.09 11.81 -18.68
C LEU A 153 -29.64 11.22 -17.36
N ASP A 154 -30.95 11.17 -17.29
CA ASP A 154 -31.69 10.52 -16.20
C ASP A 154 -32.54 9.36 -16.70
N LEU A 155 -33.14 8.62 -15.76
CA LEU A 155 -33.98 7.48 -16.06
C LEU A 155 -35.23 7.85 -16.86
N VAL A 156 -35.78 9.07 -16.63
CA VAL A 156 -36.97 9.56 -17.34
C VAL A 156 -36.64 9.87 -18.81
N THR A 157 -35.53 10.55 -19.04
CA THR A 157 -35.06 10.88 -20.37
C THR A 157 -34.77 9.61 -21.19
N LEU A 158 -34.07 8.65 -20.59
CA LEU A 158 -33.78 7.38 -21.26
C LEU A 158 -35.06 6.58 -21.54
N SER A 159 -36.02 6.55 -20.60
CA SER A 159 -37.29 5.84 -20.83
C SER A 159 -38.06 6.41 -22.04
N ARG A 160 -38.06 7.74 -22.24
CA ARG A 160 -38.66 8.37 -23.43
C ARG A 160 -37.92 8.00 -24.71
N LEU A 161 -36.60 8.01 -24.70
CA LEU A 161 -35.79 7.64 -25.89
C LEU A 161 -36.06 6.18 -26.32
N VAL A 162 -36.29 5.30 -25.36
CA VAL A 162 -36.53 3.88 -25.64
C VAL A 162 -38.03 3.59 -25.93
N GLY A 163 -38.91 4.55 -25.66
CA GLY A 163 -40.35 4.38 -25.86
C GLY A 163 -41.02 3.53 -24.78
N THR A 164 -40.62 3.73 -23.52
CA THR A 164 -41.15 3.03 -22.34
C THR A 164 -41.37 4.00 -21.19
N ASN A 165 -41.81 3.51 -20.05
CA ASN A 165 -41.97 4.31 -18.84
C ASN A 165 -40.80 4.06 -17.86
N ARG A 166 -40.62 4.99 -16.90
CA ARG A 166 -39.57 4.96 -15.89
C ARG A 166 -39.53 3.66 -15.09
N THR A 167 -40.73 3.17 -14.64
CA THR A 167 -40.84 1.99 -13.80
C THR A 167 -40.39 0.73 -14.56
N GLN A 168 -40.92 0.55 -15.76
CA GLN A 168 -40.58 -0.58 -16.62
C GLN A 168 -39.08 -0.59 -16.97
N LEU A 169 -38.51 0.57 -17.36
CA LEU A 169 -37.09 0.68 -17.63
C LEU A 169 -36.24 0.27 -16.43
N SER A 170 -36.57 0.79 -15.23
CA SER A 170 -35.84 0.44 -13.99
C SER A 170 -35.92 -1.05 -13.66
N THR A 171 -37.13 -1.64 -13.82
CA THR A 171 -37.34 -3.06 -13.56
C THR A 171 -36.55 -3.95 -14.51
N ILE A 172 -36.54 -3.62 -15.81
CA ILE A 172 -35.80 -4.38 -16.83
C ILE A 172 -34.31 -4.28 -16.60
N LEU A 173 -33.77 -3.07 -16.36
CA LEU A 173 -32.35 -2.91 -16.08
C LEU A 173 -31.94 -3.74 -14.86
N ASN A 174 -32.68 -3.67 -13.78
CA ASN A 174 -32.37 -4.44 -12.58
C ASN A 174 -32.44 -5.96 -12.83
N ARG A 175 -33.48 -6.43 -13.53
CA ARG A 175 -33.66 -7.86 -13.85
C ARG A 175 -32.56 -8.40 -14.76
N GLN A 176 -32.17 -7.64 -15.79
CA GLN A 176 -31.21 -8.09 -16.82
C GLN A 176 -29.76 -7.92 -16.38
N THR A 177 -29.45 -6.93 -15.53
CA THR A 177 -28.08 -6.57 -15.17
C THR A 177 -27.76 -6.72 -13.68
N GLY A 178 -28.78 -6.86 -12.83
CA GLY A 178 -28.61 -6.80 -11.37
C GLY A 178 -28.26 -5.42 -10.84
N MET A 179 -28.34 -4.37 -11.68
CA MET A 179 -27.90 -3.02 -11.32
C MET A 179 -29.03 -2.02 -11.36
N ASN A 180 -28.92 -0.96 -10.52
CA ASN A 180 -29.74 0.23 -10.69
C ASN A 180 -29.22 1.09 -11.85
N PHE A 181 -30.08 1.99 -12.36
CA PHE A 181 -29.75 2.86 -13.47
C PHE A 181 -28.44 3.66 -13.29
N SER A 182 -28.20 4.22 -12.11
CA SER A 182 -27.00 5.03 -11.86
C SER A 182 -25.71 4.23 -11.99
N ARG A 183 -25.70 2.99 -11.49
CA ARG A 183 -24.55 2.10 -11.59
C ARG A 183 -24.36 1.62 -13.03
N TRP A 184 -25.44 1.23 -13.67
CA TRP A 184 -25.43 0.80 -15.08
C TRP A 184 -24.94 1.91 -16.02
N LEU A 185 -25.41 3.16 -15.82
CA LEU A 185 -24.93 4.32 -16.57
C LEU A 185 -23.44 4.61 -16.32
N ALA A 186 -22.99 4.44 -15.06
CA ALA A 186 -21.59 4.63 -14.72
C ALA A 186 -20.69 3.62 -15.44
N GLU A 187 -21.14 2.38 -15.66
CA GLU A 187 -20.36 1.39 -16.42
C GLU A 187 -20.15 1.85 -17.86
N TYR A 188 -21.21 2.31 -18.56
CA TYR A 188 -21.08 2.85 -19.92
C TYR A 188 -20.07 4.01 -19.98
N ARG A 189 -20.18 4.98 -19.07
CA ARG A 189 -19.28 6.14 -19.02
C ARG A 189 -17.84 5.74 -18.72
N VAL A 190 -17.62 4.82 -17.80
CA VAL A 190 -16.27 4.34 -17.45
C VAL A 190 -15.67 3.57 -18.62
N HIS A 191 -16.42 2.67 -19.27
CA HIS A 191 -15.90 1.92 -20.41
C HIS A 191 -15.59 2.83 -21.60
N HIS A 192 -16.43 3.84 -21.86
CA HIS A 192 -16.12 4.85 -22.85
C HIS A 192 -14.86 5.65 -22.51
N LEU A 193 -14.71 6.08 -21.27
CA LEU A 193 -13.50 6.74 -20.79
C LEU A 193 -12.24 5.87 -20.98
N LEU A 194 -12.31 4.57 -20.65
CA LEU A 194 -11.19 3.65 -20.84
C LEU A 194 -10.79 3.54 -22.32
N SER A 195 -11.76 3.54 -23.22
CA SER A 195 -11.51 3.58 -24.69
C SER A 195 -10.83 4.89 -25.10
N LEU A 196 -11.29 6.05 -24.59
CA LEU A 196 -10.63 7.34 -24.85
C LEU A 196 -9.21 7.40 -24.31
N VAL A 197 -8.99 6.90 -23.08
CA VAL A 197 -7.66 6.82 -22.49
C VAL A 197 -6.74 5.91 -23.31
N ALA A 198 -7.25 4.83 -23.92
CA ALA A 198 -6.45 3.98 -24.81
C ALA A 198 -6.03 4.69 -26.09
N LEU A 199 -6.93 5.51 -26.66
CA LEU A 199 -6.66 6.31 -27.87
C LEU A 199 -5.76 7.52 -27.60
N HIS A 200 -5.88 8.13 -26.41
CA HIS A 200 -5.18 9.36 -26.03
C HIS A 200 -4.37 9.14 -24.73
N PRO A 201 -3.26 8.39 -24.79
CA PRO A 201 -2.51 7.95 -23.59
C PRO A 201 -1.94 9.10 -22.75
N ASP A 202 -1.63 10.23 -23.36
CA ASP A 202 -1.00 11.38 -22.71
C ASP A 202 -2.01 12.40 -22.16
N SER A 203 -3.29 12.24 -22.49
CA SER A 203 -4.35 13.15 -22.05
C SER A 203 -4.65 13.04 -20.57
N ASP A 204 -5.12 14.14 -19.99
CA ASP A 204 -5.58 14.10 -18.60
C ASP A 204 -6.89 13.31 -18.49
N ILE A 205 -6.88 12.26 -17.65
CA ILE A 205 -8.03 11.39 -17.42
C ILE A 205 -9.26 12.15 -16.89
N THR A 206 -9.04 13.30 -16.24
CA THR A 206 -10.13 14.16 -15.74
C THR A 206 -10.82 14.91 -16.87
N ALA A 207 -10.06 15.36 -17.86
CA ALA A 207 -10.61 15.97 -19.07
C ALA A 207 -11.44 14.95 -19.86
N LEU A 208 -10.89 13.77 -20.12
CA LEU A 208 -11.58 12.68 -20.83
C LEU A 208 -12.83 12.18 -20.07
N ALA A 209 -12.84 12.30 -18.72
CA ALA A 209 -14.03 11.98 -17.93
C ALA A 209 -15.20 12.94 -18.25
N SER A 210 -14.93 14.22 -18.47
CA SER A 210 -15.96 15.19 -18.87
C SER A 210 -16.54 14.83 -20.23
N GLU A 211 -15.71 14.43 -21.18
CA GLU A 211 -16.15 13.95 -22.51
C GLU A 211 -16.96 12.65 -22.42
N SER A 212 -16.76 11.88 -21.37
CA SER A 212 -17.51 10.65 -21.10
C SER A 212 -18.82 10.86 -20.32
N GLY A 213 -19.26 12.11 -20.12
CA GLY A 213 -20.52 12.47 -19.49
C GLY A 213 -20.49 12.60 -17.97
N PHE A 214 -19.31 12.67 -17.34
CA PHE A 214 -19.22 12.93 -15.90
C PHE A 214 -19.34 14.43 -15.62
N THR A 215 -20.25 14.82 -14.69
CA THR A 215 -20.52 16.22 -14.35
C THR A 215 -19.56 16.80 -13.31
N SER A 216 -19.01 15.97 -12.42
CA SER A 216 -18.15 16.43 -11.36
C SER A 216 -17.01 15.44 -11.08
N ARG A 217 -15.88 15.99 -10.67
CA ARG A 217 -14.70 15.20 -10.29
C ARG A 217 -15.01 14.20 -9.17
N THR A 218 -15.77 14.61 -8.17
CA THR A 218 -16.15 13.73 -7.04
C THR A 218 -17.00 12.55 -7.51
N SER A 219 -18.00 12.79 -8.36
CA SER A 219 -18.84 11.75 -8.94
C SER A 219 -18.01 10.80 -9.80
N PHE A 220 -17.14 11.35 -10.66
CA PHE A 220 -16.23 10.57 -11.48
C PHE A 220 -15.34 9.65 -10.65
N PHE A 221 -14.61 10.17 -9.64
CA PHE A 221 -13.70 9.38 -8.83
C PHE A 221 -14.40 8.23 -8.10
N ARG A 222 -15.60 8.51 -7.54
CA ARG A 222 -16.40 7.51 -6.85
C ARG A 222 -16.88 6.41 -7.81
N GLN A 223 -17.47 6.79 -8.95
CA GLN A 223 -18.03 5.84 -9.92
C GLN A 223 -16.93 5.05 -10.63
N PHE A 224 -15.83 5.68 -11.00
CA PHE A 224 -14.68 5.01 -11.57
C PHE A 224 -14.14 3.92 -10.64
N ARG A 225 -13.94 4.24 -9.35
CA ARG A 225 -13.50 3.26 -8.36
C ARG A 225 -14.54 2.15 -8.14
N GLN A 226 -15.82 2.46 -8.18
CA GLN A 226 -16.88 1.47 -8.02
C GLN A 226 -16.89 0.45 -9.16
N VAL A 227 -16.66 0.89 -10.40
CA VAL A 227 -16.65 0.04 -11.59
C VAL A 227 -15.33 -0.71 -11.74
N THR A 228 -14.20 -0.05 -11.53
CA THR A 228 -12.85 -0.59 -11.83
C THR A 228 -12.14 -1.20 -10.64
N GLY A 229 -12.57 -0.90 -9.42
CA GLY A 229 -11.85 -1.22 -8.18
C GLY A 229 -10.61 -0.33 -7.93
N LEU A 230 -10.23 0.53 -8.87
CA LEU A 230 -9.05 1.42 -8.80
C LEU A 230 -9.48 2.89 -8.75
N THR A 231 -8.69 3.72 -8.08
CA THR A 231 -8.84 5.17 -8.27
C THR A 231 -8.24 5.58 -9.62
N PRO A 232 -8.68 6.71 -10.23
CA PRO A 232 -8.08 7.20 -11.48
C PRO A 232 -6.56 7.38 -11.41
N ASN A 233 -6.04 7.83 -10.27
CA ASN A 233 -4.59 7.99 -10.06
C ASN A 233 -3.87 6.62 -10.01
N GLN A 234 -4.44 5.63 -9.34
CA GLN A 234 -3.90 4.28 -9.32
C GLN A 234 -3.88 3.67 -10.72
N TYR A 235 -4.97 3.81 -11.47
CA TYR A 235 -5.06 3.37 -12.85
C TYR A 235 -3.95 4.00 -13.72
N LYS A 236 -3.79 5.33 -13.65
CA LYS A 236 -2.75 6.07 -14.38
C LYS A 236 -1.33 5.58 -14.04
N ASN A 237 -1.05 5.34 -12.76
CA ASN A 237 0.27 4.88 -12.31
C ASN A 237 0.58 3.46 -12.79
N VAL A 238 -0.37 2.52 -12.63
CA VAL A 238 -0.18 1.14 -13.08
C VAL A 238 -0.03 1.07 -14.59
N ARG A 239 -0.83 1.85 -15.33
CA ARG A 239 -0.73 1.93 -16.79
C ARG A 239 0.66 2.40 -17.26
N LYS A 240 1.19 3.46 -16.64
CA LYS A 240 2.57 3.94 -16.94
C LYS A 240 3.63 2.87 -16.67
N GLU A 241 3.47 2.08 -15.60
CA GLU A 241 4.41 1.02 -15.25
C GLU A 241 4.32 -0.20 -16.18
N THR A 242 3.15 -0.47 -16.77
CA THR A 242 2.93 -1.64 -17.63
C THR A 242 3.15 -1.34 -19.11
N GLY A 243 3.29 -0.07 -19.50
CA GLY A 243 3.49 0.34 -20.91
C GLY A 243 2.27 0.06 -21.81
N LYS A 244 1.08 -0.11 -21.21
CA LYS A 244 -0.17 -0.41 -21.91
C LYS A 244 -1.07 0.80 -21.98
#